data_374520015d459e80d6ea30602e3f389e
#
_entry.id   374520015d459e80d6ea30602e3f389e
#
_cell.length_a   1.000
_cell.length_b   1.000
_cell.length_c   1.000
_cell.angle_alpha   90.00
_cell.angle_beta   90.00
_cell.angle_gamma   90.00
#
_symmetry.space_group_name_H-M   'P 1'
#
loop_
_entity.id
_entity.type
_entity.pdbx_description
1 polymer ?
#
loop_
_entity_poly.entity_id
_entity_poly.type
_entity_poly.pdbx_seq_one_letter_code
_entity_poly.pdbx_strand_id
1 'polypeptide(L)'
;MLRASSRAPPRVRACVATRARHPPRLARGRSARATTHEDVFVDALVHALGAPALDRDDDEELDAYVARALAGRAVVVSRVACIVAECAGLPEATAAVATAKTPTREARAELARARGVASALFNACMSAYNRLKDWESCQTLVRLMEDDAGCAPDAVSFSLAASAMARAARDGEAHAFLLEAESVLKRGTRRNKKKKKVRVDDDMWLKVLYETDDVAAVHKPAGMLTHSSEGAGKSPSLSDVALAQFGELSDLNGSDKRGIVSRLDKPTSGVVILAKNNKAHAELVTQFYQRAVTKTYWALVDGEVPLGAGGTIIEPVDGRPAKSDWEVVETFVGDRWKYALVRVNPRTGRKHQIRVHMASVGCPLTGDTLYRRGRAKTLNVNAPKCVLDSLSGGKTGTTFFLHAGETMFDVAGKRVRVNEPLPVEFSDLLDKLHAASSKASS
;
A
#
# COMPACT_ATOMS: atom_id res chain seq x y z
N MET A 1 27.60 -42.34 -8.57
CA MET A 1 27.95 -41.39 -9.64
C MET A 1 26.72 -41.24 -10.56
N LEU A 2 25.88 -40.30 -10.29
CA LEU A 2 24.76 -39.92 -11.15
C LEU A 2 24.94 -38.42 -11.47
N ARG A 3 25.32 -38.12 -12.70
CA ARG A 3 25.46 -36.76 -13.22
C ARG A 3 24.03 -36.22 -13.44
N ALA A 4 23.66 -35.24 -12.65
CA ALA A 4 22.46 -34.42 -12.91
C ALA A 4 22.74 -33.54 -14.14
N SER A 5 22.02 -33.77 -15.22
CA SER A 5 22.00 -32.93 -16.41
C SER A 5 21.23 -31.66 -16.09
N SER A 6 21.93 -30.57 -15.83
CA SER A 6 21.37 -29.23 -15.72
C SER A 6 20.97 -28.72 -17.11
N ARG A 7 19.74 -28.96 -17.54
CA ARG A 7 19.17 -28.18 -18.66
C ARG A 7 18.73 -26.83 -18.10
N ALA A 8 19.44 -25.78 -18.52
CA ALA A 8 19.02 -24.42 -18.28
C ALA A 8 17.60 -24.18 -18.87
N PRO A 9 16.72 -23.45 -18.18
CA PRO A 9 15.41 -23.11 -18.72
C PRO A 9 15.57 -22.21 -19.97
N PRO A 10 14.63 -22.27 -20.92
CA PRO A 10 14.67 -21.47 -22.15
C PRO A 10 14.59 -19.98 -21.79
N ARG A 11 15.53 -19.19 -22.28
CA ARG A 11 15.63 -17.75 -22.05
C ARG A 11 14.43 -17.03 -22.73
N VAL A 12 13.83 -16.05 -22.06
CA VAL A 12 12.75 -15.16 -22.58
C VAL A 12 13.16 -14.50 -23.92
N ARG A 13 14.46 -14.35 -24.18
CA ARG A 13 14.98 -13.87 -25.47
C ARG A 13 14.51 -14.66 -26.70
N ALA A 14 14.08 -15.91 -26.55
CA ALA A 14 13.58 -16.72 -27.64
C ALA A 14 12.14 -16.41 -28.05
N CYS A 15 11.36 -15.76 -27.20
CA CYS A 15 9.96 -15.38 -27.49
C CYS A 15 9.82 -14.11 -28.36
N VAL A 16 10.86 -13.27 -28.41
CA VAL A 16 10.82 -11.95 -29.12
C VAL A 16 10.91 -12.11 -30.65
N ALA A 17 11.25 -13.29 -31.17
CA ALA A 17 11.48 -13.50 -32.61
C ALA A 17 10.22 -13.83 -33.45
N THR A 18 9.05 -13.99 -32.84
CA THR A 18 7.79 -14.16 -33.61
C THR A 18 7.09 -12.81 -33.73
N ARG A 19 7.20 -12.20 -34.93
CA ARG A 19 6.52 -10.95 -35.32
C ARG A 19 5.10 -10.91 -34.76
N ALA A 20 4.87 -9.96 -33.85
CA ALA A 20 3.55 -9.59 -33.37
C ALA A 20 2.68 -9.19 -34.56
N ARG A 21 1.66 -9.97 -34.85
CA ARG A 21 0.49 -9.50 -35.62
C ARG A 21 -0.21 -8.48 -34.75
N HIS A 22 -0.62 -7.35 -35.31
CA HIS A 22 -1.35 -6.28 -34.63
C HIS A 22 -2.37 -6.83 -33.63
N PRO A 23 -2.52 -6.22 -32.46
CA PRO A 23 -3.53 -6.63 -31.48
C PRO A 23 -4.92 -6.59 -32.14
N PRO A 24 -5.82 -7.53 -31.85
CA PRO A 24 -7.16 -7.57 -32.40
C PRO A 24 -7.91 -6.28 -32.06
N ARG A 25 -8.64 -5.74 -33.03
CA ARG A 25 -9.52 -4.56 -32.83
C ARG A 25 -10.51 -4.88 -31.72
N LEU A 26 -10.49 -4.07 -30.67
CA LEU A 26 -11.42 -4.12 -29.54
C LEU A 26 -12.88 -4.19 -30.02
N ALA A 27 -13.62 -5.14 -29.48
CA ALA A 27 -15.07 -5.22 -29.66
C ALA A 27 -15.72 -3.93 -29.15
N ARG A 28 -16.47 -3.25 -30.02
CA ARG A 28 -17.23 -2.04 -29.69
C ARG A 28 -18.32 -2.40 -28.68
N GLY A 29 -18.20 -1.88 -27.44
CA GLY A 29 -19.27 -2.07 -26.45
C GLY A 29 -18.99 -1.58 -25.04
N ARG A 30 -17.77 -1.09 -24.71
CA ARG A 30 -17.48 -0.48 -23.42
C ARG A 30 -17.41 1.04 -23.53
N SER A 31 -18.05 1.72 -22.60
CA SER A 31 -17.93 3.16 -22.35
C SER A 31 -16.47 3.59 -22.42
N ALA A 32 -16.16 4.75 -23.04
CA ALA A 32 -14.80 5.25 -23.31
C ALA A 32 -14.06 5.63 -22.02
N ARG A 33 -13.71 4.64 -21.18
CA ARG A 33 -12.65 4.76 -20.17
C ARG A 33 -11.31 4.57 -20.87
N ALA A 34 -10.31 5.36 -20.52
CA ALA A 34 -8.95 5.15 -21.01
C ALA A 34 -8.49 3.74 -20.66
N THR A 35 -8.08 2.94 -21.65
CA THR A 35 -7.57 1.59 -21.46
C THR A 35 -6.30 1.63 -20.60
N THR A 36 -6.31 0.99 -19.45
CA THR A 36 -5.16 0.93 -18.56
C THR A 36 -4.18 -0.18 -18.97
N HIS A 37 -2.95 -0.15 -18.47
CA HIS A 37 -2.00 -1.27 -18.66
C HIS A 37 -2.54 -2.57 -18.08
N GLU A 38 -3.35 -2.51 -17.02
CA GLU A 38 -4.02 -3.65 -16.42
C GLU A 38 -5.06 -4.26 -17.37
N ASP A 39 -5.86 -3.44 -18.06
CA ASP A 39 -6.84 -3.91 -19.03
C ASP A 39 -6.17 -4.59 -20.22
N VAL A 40 -5.08 -3.99 -20.75
CA VAL A 40 -4.28 -4.59 -21.84
C VAL A 40 -3.68 -5.92 -21.41
N PHE A 41 -3.17 -6.01 -20.19
CA PHE A 41 -2.61 -7.24 -19.64
C PHE A 41 -3.68 -8.33 -19.47
N VAL A 42 -4.84 -7.99 -18.93
CA VAL A 42 -5.96 -8.91 -18.75
C VAL A 42 -6.41 -9.49 -20.10
N ASP A 43 -6.61 -8.64 -21.09
CA ASP A 43 -7.02 -9.08 -22.44
C ASP A 43 -5.95 -9.98 -23.08
N ALA A 44 -4.68 -9.62 -22.96
CA ALA A 44 -3.57 -10.42 -23.47
C ALA A 44 -3.45 -11.78 -22.77
N LEU A 45 -3.65 -11.82 -21.44
CA LEU A 45 -3.60 -13.04 -20.66
C LEU A 45 -4.77 -13.97 -21.00
N VAL A 46 -5.99 -13.46 -21.07
CA VAL A 46 -7.20 -14.24 -21.44
C VAL A 46 -7.07 -14.82 -22.84
N HIS A 47 -6.59 -14.01 -23.79
CA HIS A 47 -6.33 -14.47 -25.16
C HIS A 47 -5.26 -15.57 -25.20
N ALA A 48 -4.16 -15.39 -24.48
CA ALA A 48 -3.06 -16.36 -24.43
C ALA A 48 -3.45 -17.70 -23.76
N LEU A 49 -4.41 -17.64 -22.84
CA LEU A 49 -4.95 -18.82 -22.14
C LEU A 49 -6.04 -19.54 -22.92
N GLY A 50 -6.52 -18.97 -24.04
CA GLY A 50 -7.71 -19.48 -24.74
C GLY A 50 -8.95 -19.50 -23.82
N ALA A 51 -9.00 -18.63 -22.83
CA ALA A 51 -10.10 -18.56 -21.89
C ALA A 51 -11.31 -17.87 -22.54
N PRO A 52 -12.56 -18.27 -22.23
CA PRO A 52 -13.69 -17.43 -22.50
C PRO A 52 -13.47 -16.10 -21.76
N ALA A 53 -13.90 -14.99 -22.36
CA ALA A 53 -13.84 -13.69 -21.71
C ALA A 53 -14.59 -13.79 -20.37
N LEU A 54 -13.83 -13.74 -19.28
CA LEU A 54 -14.39 -13.70 -17.93
C LEU A 54 -14.73 -12.23 -17.68
N ASP A 55 -15.98 -11.94 -17.36
CA ASP A 55 -16.33 -10.60 -16.91
C ASP A 55 -15.59 -10.31 -15.61
N ARG A 56 -14.85 -9.21 -15.59
CA ARG A 56 -14.23 -8.68 -14.39
C ARG A 56 -15.24 -7.74 -13.76
N ASP A 57 -15.65 -8.03 -12.52
CA ASP A 57 -16.45 -7.12 -11.74
C ASP A 57 -15.66 -5.81 -11.50
N ASP A 58 -16.33 -4.66 -11.53
CA ASP A 58 -15.69 -3.35 -11.34
C ASP A 58 -14.90 -3.27 -10.03
N ASP A 59 -15.26 -4.09 -9.04
CA ASP A 59 -14.66 -4.18 -7.72
C ASP A 59 -13.65 -5.33 -7.55
N GLU A 60 -13.46 -6.17 -8.55
CA GLU A 60 -12.55 -7.31 -8.47
C GLU A 60 -11.10 -6.84 -8.60
N GLU A 61 -10.27 -7.16 -7.59
CA GLU A 61 -8.83 -6.88 -7.63
C GLU A 61 -8.14 -7.69 -8.73
N LEU A 62 -7.14 -7.10 -9.38
CA LEU A 62 -6.44 -7.71 -10.51
C LEU A 62 -5.90 -9.11 -10.20
N ASP A 63 -5.30 -9.31 -9.04
CA ASP A 63 -4.72 -10.59 -8.64
C ASP A 63 -5.78 -11.68 -8.40
N ALA A 64 -6.97 -11.31 -7.94
CA ALA A 64 -8.10 -12.24 -7.79
C ALA A 64 -8.64 -12.66 -9.16
N TYR A 65 -8.79 -11.71 -10.08
CA TYR A 65 -9.17 -11.99 -11.46
C TYR A 65 -8.15 -12.90 -12.15
N VAL A 66 -6.84 -12.58 -12.04
CA VAL A 66 -5.76 -13.40 -12.61
C VAL A 66 -5.76 -14.81 -11.99
N ALA A 67 -5.97 -14.95 -10.68
CA ALA A 67 -6.08 -16.27 -10.04
C ALA A 67 -7.25 -17.08 -10.61
N ARG A 68 -8.41 -16.46 -10.80
CA ARG A 68 -9.58 -17.10 -11.42
C ARG A 68 -9.31 -17.50 -12.88
N ALA A 69 -8.60 -16.66 -13.63
CA ALA A 69 -8.21 -16.95 -15.02
C ALA A 69 -7.19 -18.10 -15.14
N LEU A 70 -6.28 -18.23 -14.17
CA LEU A 70 -5.26 -19.29 -14.12
C LEU A 70 -5.79 -20.62 -13.54
N ALA A 71 -6.85 -20.59 -12.75
CA ALA A 71 -7.35 -21.75 -12.02
C ALA A 71 -7.67 -22.92 -12.95
N GLY A 72 -7.11 -24.10 -12.66
CA GLY A 72 -7.33 -25.33 -13.41
C GLY A 72 -6.68 -25.38 -14.81
N ARG A 73 -5.76 -24.43 -15.14
CA ARG A 73 -5.08 -24.37 -16.43
C ARG A 73 -3.59 -24.60 -16.29
N ALA A 74 -3.04 -25.45 -17.17
CA ALA A 74 -1.58 -25.62 -17.28
C ALA A 74 -1.00 -24.43 -18.08
N VAL A 75 -0.49 -23.42 -17.38
CA VAL A 75 0.13 -22.25 -18.00
C VAL A 75 1.63 -22.30 -17.79
N VAL A 76 2.38 -22.10 -18.87
CA VAL A 76 3.83 -21.98 -18.77
C VAL A 76 4.17 -20.61 -18.18
N VAL A 77 4.74 -20.59 -16.98
CA VAL A 77 5.03 -19.36 -16.23
C VAL A 77 5.89 -18.36 -17.01
N SER A 78 6.82 -18.84 -17.85
CA SER A 78 7.63 -17.99 -18.73
C SER A 78 6.78 -17.22 -19.75
N ARG A 79 5.64 -17.78 -20.20
CA ARG A 79 4.72 -17.08 -21.10
C ARG A 79 3.98 -15.93 -20.39
N VAL A 80 3.59 -16.15 -19.14
CA VAL A 80 3.05 -15.06 -18.30
C VAL A 80 4.05 -13.94 -18.15
N ALA A 81 5.32 -14.27 -17.90
CA ALA A 81 6.39 -13.29 -17.79
C ALA A 81 6.60 -12.48 -19.08
N CYS A 82 6.54 -13.14 -20.26
CA CYS A 82 6.60 -12.46 -21.56
C CYS A 82 5.44 -11.47 -21.73
N ILE A 83 4.20 -11.89 -21.44
CA ILE A 83 3.01 -11.04 -21.56
C ILE A 83 3.14 -9.82 -20.64
N VAL A 84 3.61 -10.02 -19.41
CA VAL A 84 3.85 -8.92 -18.47
C VAL A 84 4.85 -7.91 -19.05
N ALA A 85 5.99 -8.38 -19.57
CA ALA A 85 7.02 -7.51 -20.11
C ALA A 85 6.53 -6.72 -21.33
N GLU A 86 5.82 -7.37 -22.25
CA GLU A 86 5.24 -6.75 -23.45
C GLU A 86 4.18 -5.71 -23.09
N CYS A 87 3.22 -6.02 -22.21
CA CYS A 87 2.18 -5.09 -21.78
C CYS A 87 2.72 -3.88 -20.99
N ALA A 88 3.88 -4.03 -20.36
CA ALA A 88 4.56 -2.94 -19.69
C ALA A 88 5.41 -2.06 -20.63
N GLY A 89 5.56 -2.43 -21.91
CA GLY A 89 6.45 -1.76 -22.88
C GLY A 89 7.93 -1.85 -22.50
N LEU A 90 8.30 -2.90 -21.76
CA LEU A 90 9.64 -3.05 -21.21
C LEU A 90 10.71 -3.34 -22.28
N PRO A 91 10.46 -4.16 -23.33
CA PRO A 91 11.42 -4.42 -24.38
C PRO A 91 11.82 -3.15 -25.15
N GLU A 92 10.86 -2.33 -25.55
CA GLU A 92 11.08 -1.10 -26.32
C GLU A 92 11.83 -0.06 -25.49
N ALA A 93 11.42 0.14 -24.23
CA ALA A 93 12.06 1.08 -23.32
C ALA A 93 13.50 0.66 -22.99
N THR A 94 13.77 -0.65 -22.89
CA THR A 94 15.12 -1.20 -22.66
C THR A 94 16.00 -1.00 -23.89
N ALA A 95 15.47 -1.29 -25.08
CA ALA A 95 16.17 -1.09 -26.34
C ALA A 95 16.55 0.38 -26.56
N ALA A 96 15.64 1.31 -26.29
CA ALA A 96 15.88 2.74 -26.42
C ALA A 96 17.03 3.25 -25.54
N VAL A 97 17.22 2.66 -24.35
CA VAL A 97 18.33 3.00 -23.47
C VAL A 97 19.64 2.30 -23.89
N ALA A 98 19.55 1.03 -24.34
CA ALA A 98 20.72 0.22 -24.67
C ALA A 98 21.40 0.65 -25.99
N THR A 99 20.63 1.13 -26.97
CA THR A 99 21.16 1.52 -28.29
C THR A 99 21.76 2.93 -28.33
N ALA A 100 21.45 3.77 -27.36
CA ALA A 100 21.95 5.14 -27.29
C ALA A 100 23.34 5.21 -26.66
N LYS A 101 24.32 5.88 -27.32
CA LYS A 101 25.65 6.16 -26.72
C LYS A 101 25.53 6.90 -25.39
N THR A 102 24.58 7.84 -25.27
CA THR A 102 24.21 8.56 -24.04
C THR A 102 22.70 8.64 -23.97
N PRO A 103 22.04 7.74 -23.19
CA PRO A 103 20.57 7.76 -23.09
C PRO A 103 20.04 9.09 -22.56
N THR A 104 19.00 9.63 -23.20
CA THR A 104 18.36 10.88 -22.79
C THR A 104 17.68 10.73 -21.42
N ARG A 105 17.35 11.86 -20.80
CA ARG A 105 16.59 11.85 -19.54
C ARG A 105 15.20 11.24 -19.72
N GLU A 106 14.56 11.51 -20.87
CA GLU A 106 13.25 10.96 -21.24
C GLU A 106 13.30 9.44 -21.41
N ALA A 107 14.29 8.90 -22.13
CA ALA A 107 14.43 7.45 -22.31
C ALA A 107 14.66 6.71 -20.97
N ARG A 108 15.44 7.30 -20.07
CA ARG A 108 15.64 6.73 -18.71
C ARG A 108 14.35 6.80 -17.88
N ALA A 109 13.57 7.88 -18.00
CA ALA A 109 12.30 8.04 -17.31
C ALA A 109 11.25 7.03 -17.84
N GLU A 110 11.24 6.78 -19.16
CA GLU A 110 10.37 5.79 -19.79
C GLU A 110 10.69 4.38 -19.31
N LEU A 111 11.98 3.98 -19.30
CA LEU A 111 12.40 2.70 -18.77
C LEU A 111 12.02 2.55 -17.28
N ALA A 112 12.15 3.60 -16.49
CA ALA A 112 11.75 3.56 -15.08
C ALA A 112 10.23 3.37 -14.92
N ARG A 113 9.40 3.99 -15.77
CA ARG A 113 7.95 3.78 -15.82
C ARG A 113 7.61 2.35 -16.23
N ALA A 114 8.19 1.86 -17.32
CA ALA A 114 7.98 0.50 -17.81
C ALA A 114 8.34 -0.56 -16.75
N ARG A 115 9.47 -0.38 -16.04
CA ARG A 115 9.86 -1.24 -14.91
C ARG A 115 8.86 -1.20 -13.77
N GLY A 116 8.32 -0.03 -13.44
CA GLY A 116 7.29 0.14 -12.42
C GLY A 116 5.99 -0.59 -12.76
N VAL A 117 5.55 -0.51 -14.02
CA VAL A 117 4.37 -1.25 -14.51
C VAL A 117 4.64 -2.74 -14.50
N ALA A 118 5.79 -3.21 -15.02
CA ALA A 118 6.15 -4.61 -15.02
C ALA A 118 6.20 -5.19 -13.60
N SER A 119 6.83 -4.50 -12.64
CA SER A 119 6.86 -4.93 -11.23
C SER A 119 5.45 -5.09 -10.66
N ALA A 120 4.54 -4.15 -10.94
CA ALA A 120 3.16 -4.24 -10.46
C ALA A 120 2.40 -5.44 -11.05
N LEU A 121 2.56 -5.71 -12.35
CA LEU A 121 1.92 -6.85 -13.03
C LEU A 121 2.53 -8.19 -12.57
N PHE A 122 3.85 -8.27 -12.42
CA PHE A 122 4.51 -9.46 -11.84
C PHE A 122 4.00 -9.75 -10.44
N ASN A 123 3.89 -8.74 -9.59
CA ASN A 123 3.38 -8.89 -8.23
C ASN A 123 1.90 -9.33 -8.22
N ALA A 124 1.07 -8.86 -9.17
CA ALA A 124 -0.30 -9.34 -9.33
C ALA A 124 -0.35 -10.83 -9.71
N CYS A 125 0.50 -11.26 -10.66
CA CYS A 125 0.61 -12.68 -11.03
C CYS A 125 1.10 -13.53 -9.84
N MET A 126 2.13 -13.10 -9.12
CA MET A 126 2.62 -13.81 -7.93
C MET A 126 1.57 -13.88 -6.83
N SER A 127 0.79 -12.82 -6.61
CA SER A 127 -0.33 -12.87 -5.67
C SER A 127 -1.41 -13.86 -6.11
N ALA A 128 -1.71 -13.92 -7.41
CA ALA A 128 -2.63 -14.90 -7.97
C ALA A 128 -2.14 -16.35 -7.73
N TYR A 129 -0.88 -16.64 -8.06
CA TYR A 129 -0.30 -17.96 -7.77
C TYR A 129 -0.23 -18.27 -6.28
N ASN A 130 0.04 -17.27 -5.44
CA ASN A 130 -0.03 -17.41 -3.98
C ASN A 130 -1.44 -17.82 -3.50
N ARG A 131 -2.51 -17.22 -4.06
CA ARG A 131 -3.90 -17.61 -3.79
C ARG A 131 -4.19 -19.05 -4.22
N LEU A 132 -3.59 -19.50 -5.32
CA LEU A 132 -3.69 -20.87 -5.84
C LEU A 132 -2.78 -21.87 -5.10
N LYS A 133 -1.98 -21.42 -4.13
CA LYS A 133 -0.96 -22.19 -3.40
C LYS A 133 0.15 -22.77 -4.29
N ASP A 134 0.37 -22.16 -5.45
CA ASP A 134 1.41 -22.51 -6.41
C ASP A 134 2.69 -21.71 -6.14
N TRP A 135 3.47 -22.17 -5.17
CA TRP A 135 4.70 -21.52 -4.74
C TRP A 135 5.83 -21.64 -5.79
N GLU A 136 5.85 -22.72 -6.59
CA GLU A 136 6.86 -22.96 -7.64
C GLU A 136 6.77 -21.90 -8.74
N SER A 137 5.55 -21.59 -9.15
CA SER A 137 5.29 -20.49 -10.09
C SER A 137 5.67 -19.13 -9.52
N CYS A 138 5.41 -18.87 -8.23
CA CYS A 138 5.86 -17.64 -7.58
C CYS A 138 7.39 -17.49 -7.59
N GLN A 139 8.11 -18.56 -7.21
CA GLN A 139 9.57 -18.56 -7.20
C GLN A 139 10.15 -18.37 -8.61
N THR A 140 9.55 -19.05 -9.60
CA THR A 140 9.96 -18.94 -10.99
C THR A 140 9.78 -17.51 -11.51
N LEU A 141 8.68 -16.83 -11.18
CA LEU A 141 8.45 -15.45 -11.58
C LEU A 141 9.51 -14.51 -10.98
N VAL A 142 9.90 -14.67 -9.72
CA VAL A 142 10.97 -13.87 -9.11
C VAL A 142 12.27 -14.01 -9.90
N ARG A 143 12.66 -15.23 -10.27
CA ARG A 143 13.86 -15.47 -11.08
C ARG A 143 13.78 -14.86 -12.47
N LEU A 144 12.60 -14.97 -13.12
CA LEU A 144 12.38 -14.38 -14.45
C LEU A 144 12.40 -12.84 -14.42
N MET A 145 12.00 -12.22 -13.30
CA MET A 145 12.16 -10.77 -13.13
C MET A 145 13.63 -10.36 -13.13
N GLU A 146 14.50 -11.11 -12.44
CA GLU A 146 15.94 -10.82 -12.34
C GLU A 146 16.69 -11.08 -13.65
N ASP A 147 16.51 -12.28 -14.19
CA ASP A 147 17.38 -12.81 -15.26
C ASP A 147 16.96 -12.32 -16.64
N ASP A 148 15.66 -12.25 -16.92
CA ASP A 148 15.14 -12.11 -18.27
C ASP A 148 14.42 -10.79 -18.52
N ALA A 149 13.65 -10.31 -17.56
CA ALA A 149 12.81 -9.12 -17.75
C ALA A 149 13.57 -7.80 -17.44
N GLY A 150 14.76 -7.83 -16.85
CA GLY A 150 15.50 -6.63 -16.44
C GLY A 150 14.73 -5.76 -15.44
N CYS A 151 13.80 -6.37 -14.72
CA CYS A 151 12.96 -5.77 -13.70
C CYS A 151 13.32 -6.37 -12.34
N ALA A 152 14.08 -5.64 -11.53
CA ALA A 152 14.51 -6.16 -10.23
C ALA A 152 13.32 -6.44 -9.31
N PRO A 153 13.24 -7.64 -8.69
CA PRO A 153 12.24 -7.94 -7.67
C PRO A 153 12.34 -6.97 -6.49
N ASP A 154 11.19 -6.61 -5.94
CA ASP A 154 11.11 -5.75 -4.76
C ASP A 154 10.70 -6.54 -3.50
N ALA A 155 10.59 -5.87 -2.36
CA ALA A 155 10.19 -6.51 -1.11
C ALA A 155 8.80 -7.18 -1.19
N VAL A 156 7.89 -6.68 -2.04
CA VAL A 156 6.57 -7.28 -2.27
C VAL A 156 6.72 -8.59 -3.05
N SER A 157 7.53 -8.61 -4.10
CA SER A 157 7.81 -9.81 -4.91
C SER A 157 8.31 -10.95 -4.03
N PHE A 158 9.35 -10.69 -3.24
CA PHE A 158 9.92 -11.67 -2.31
C PHE A 158 8.91 -12.10 -1.23
N SER A 159 8.12 -11.16 -0.70
CA SER A 159 7.11 -11.46 0.32
C SER A 159 6.01 -12.38 -0.20
N LEU A 160 5.52 -12.14 -1.41
CA LEU A 160 4.48 -12.97 -2.03
C LEU A 160 4.98 -14.40 -2.28
N ALA A 161 6.20 -14.55 -2.77
CA ALA A 161 6.79 -15.87 -3.01
C ALA A 161 7.07 -16.62 -1.69
N ALA A 162 7.68 -15.96 -0.71
CA ALA A 162 7.95 -16.57 0.61
C ALA A 162 6.66 -16.99 1.33
N SER A 163 5.61 -16.15 1.27
CA SER A 163 4.30 -16.48 1.83
C SER A 163 3.65 -17.67 1.13
N ALA A 164 3.83 -17.82 -0.20
CA ALA A 164 3.35 -18.98 -0.93
C ALA A 164 4.05 -20.27 -0.49
N MET A 165 5.38 -20.22 -0.29
CA MET A 165 6.17 -21.34 0.22
C MET A 165 5.72 -21.75 1.64
N ALA A 166 5.54 -20.80 2.54
CA ALA A 166 5.09 -21.07 3.91
C ALA A 166 3.70 -21.71 3.93
N ARG A 167 2.77 -21.25 3.09
CA ARG A 167 1.42 -21.84 2.93
C ARG A 167 1.44 -23.25 2.35
N ALA A 168 2.50 -23.61 1.63
CA ALA A 168 2.74 -24.96 1.14
C ALA A 168 3.51 -25.85 2.13
N ALA A 169 3.63 -25.44 3.40
CA ALA A 169 4.41 -26.10 4.46
C ALA A 169 5.90 -26.27 4.12
N ARG A 170 6.48 -25.33 3.38
CA ARG A 170 7.90 -25.26 2.98
C ARG A 170 8.66 -24.20 3.80
N ASP A 171 8.47 -24.19 5.11
CA ASP A 171 8.99 -23.14 6.00
C ASP A 171 10.51 -22.97 5.91
N GLY A 172 11.27 -24.07 5.78
CA GLY A 172 12.73 -24.00 5.61
C GLY A 172 13.16 -23.30 4.32
N GLU A 173 12.46 -23.58 3.22
CA GLU A 173 12.72 -22.98 1.92
C GLU A 173 12.26 -21.50 1.91
N ALA A 174 11.11 -21.20 2.52
CA ALA A 174 10.65 -19.83 2.69
C ALA A 174 11.66 -18.99 3.49
N HIS A 175 12.23 -19.56 4.55
CA HIS A 175 13.28 -18.89 5.35
C HIS A 175 14.56 -18.65 4.53
N ALA A 176 15.05 -19.67 3.83
CA ALA A 176 16.24 -19.53 2.98
C ALA A 176 16.04 -18.50 1.87
N PHE A 177 14.84 -18.49 1.26
CA PHE A 177 14.48 -17.53 0.23
C PHE A 177 14.41 -16.09 0.77
N LEU A 178 13.91 -15.89 1.99
CA LEU A 178 13.93 -14.57 2.63
C LEU A 178 15.34 -14.07 2.97
N LEU A 179 16.26 -14.95 3.33
CA LEU A 179 17.68 -14.60 3.53
C LEU A 179 18.33 -14.18 2.21
N GLU A 180 18.05 -14.88 1.12
CA GLU A 180 18.50 -14.47 -0.23
C GLU A 180 17.94 -13.10 -0.59
N ALA A 181 16.63 -12.90 -0.42
CA ALA A 181 15.93 -11.63 -0.64
C ALA A 181 16.60 -10.47 0.11
N GLU A 182 16.92 -10.66 1.37
CA GLU A 182 17.61 -9.67 2.19
C GLU A 182 18.95 -9.27 1.58
N SER A 183 19.72 -10.23 1.07
CA SER A 183 21.00 -9.99 0.42
C SER A 183 20.85 -9.18 -0.88
N VAL A 184 19.82 -9.47 -1.68
CA VAL A 184 19.51 -8.77 -2.94
C VAL A 184 19.05 -7.34 -2.67
N LEU A 185 18.11 -7.16 -1.76
CA LEU A 185 17.56 -5.86 -1.40
C LEU A 185 18.61 -4.94 -0.75
N LYS A 186 19.51 -5.50 0.08
CA LYS A 186 20.64 -4.74 0.67
C LYS A 186 21.64 -4.27 -0.37
N ARG A 187 21.90 -5.03 -1.44
CA ARG A 187 22.80 -4.60 -2.52
C ARG A 187 22.28 -3.37 -3.24
N GLY A 188 20.96 -3.29 -3.47
CA GLY A 188 20.30 -2.13 -4.07
C GLY A 188 20.37 -0.85 -3.22
N THR A 189 20.50 -0.98 -1.90
CA THR A 189 20.52 0.14 -0.96
C THR A 189 21.93 0.64 -0.57
N ARG A 190 23.00 -0.02 -1.00
CA ARG A 190 24.41 0.36 -0.67
C ARG A 190 24.80 1.79 -1.08
N ARG A 191 23.98 2.49 -1.85
CA ARG A 191 24.20 3.89 -2.26
C ARG A 191 23.80 4.92 -1.21
N ASN A 192 23.22 4.50 -0.09
CA ASN A 192 22.79 5.41 0.96
C ASN A 192 23.94 5.74 1.90
N LYS A 193 24.29 7.04 1.95
CA LYS A 193 25.21 7.66 2.92
C LYS A 193 24.88 7.16 4.33
N LYS A 194 25.91 6.88 5.15
CA LYS A 194 25.76 6.55 6.58
C LYS A 194 24.76 7.53 7.22
N LYS A 195 23.52 7.10 7.41
CA LYS A 195 22.55 7.90 8.18
C LYS A 195 23.04 8.03 9.60
N LYS A 196 22.96 9.26 10.13
CA LYS A 196 23.30 9.54 11.52
C LYS A 196 22.30 8.78 12.38
N LYS A 197 22.78 7.91 13.28
CA LYS A 197 21.95 7.16 14.22
C LYS A 197 21.16 8.19 15.06
N VAL A 198 19.83 8.17 14.95
CA VAL A 198 18.95 9.03 15.75
C VAL A 198 19.00 8.48 17.18
N ARG A 199 19.20 9.37 18.15
CA ARG A 199 19.15 9.00 19.56
C ARG A 199 17.68 8.92 19.98
N VAL A 200 17.31 7.82 20.59
CA VAL A 200 16.00 7.61 21.24
C VAL A 200 16.26 7.79 22.74
N ASP A 201 15.48 8.65 23.38
CA ASP A 201 15.58 8.87 24.81
C ASP A 201 14.99 7.68 25.57
N ASP A 202 15.57 7.32 26.72
CA ASP A 202 15.23 6.10 27.46
C ASP A 202 13.79 6.07 28.02
N ASP A 203 13.12 7.22 28.07
CA ASP A 203 11.72 7.38 28.48
C ASP A 203 10.72 7.39 27.30
N MET A 204 11.21 7.31 26.06
CA MET A 204 10.37 7.30 24.86
C MET A 204 9.92 5.87 24.49
N TRP A 205 8.73 5.48 24.93
CA TRP A 205 8.14 4.18 24.67
C TRP A 205 6.84 4.28 23.87
N LEU A 206 6.61 3.28 23.02
CA LEU A 206 5.35 3.12 22.32
C LEU A 206 4.37 2.31 23.18
N LYS A 207 3.12 2.75 23.26
CA LYS A 207 2.05 1.94 23.84
C LYS A 207 1.82 0.71 22.98
N VAL A 208 2.05 -0.46 23.54
CA VAL A 208 1.80 -1.76 22.86
C VAL A 208 0.32 -2.11 23.03
N LEU A 209 -0.35 -2.41 21.92
CA LEU A 209 -1.76 -2.77 21.86
C LEU A 209 -1.97 -4.28 21.67
N TYR A 210 -1.03 -4.92 21.01
CA TYR A 210 -0.99 -6.36 20.78
C TYR A 210 0.46 -6.77 20.50
N GLU A 211 0.87 -7.95 20.99
CA GLU A 211 2.22 -8.43 20.80
C GLU A 211 2.28 -9.95 20.77
N THR A 212 3.12 -10.49 19.88
CA THR A 212 3.56 -11.88 19.81
C THR A 212 5.08 -11.90 19.54
N ASP A 213 5.67 -13.08 19.39
CA ASP A 213 7.07 -13.20 18.98
C ASP A 213 7.31 -12.66 17.55
N ASP A 214 6.29 -12.70 16.71
CA ASP A 214 6.35 -12.37 15.29
C ASP A 214 5.92 -10.94 14.97
N VAL A 215 4.92 -10.41 15.68
CA VAL A 215 4.21 -9.17 15.33
C VAL A 215 3.96 -8.32 16.58
N ALA A 216 4.08 -7.01 16.43
CA ALA A 216 3.56 -6.06 17.41
C ALA A 216 2.59 -5.08 16.73
N ALA A 217 1.52 -4.68 17.44
CA ALA A 217 0.70 -3.54 17.08
C ALA A 217 0.87 -2.46 18.16
N VAL A 218 1.18 -1.24 17.72
CA VAL A 218 1.51 -0.15 18.62
C VAL A 218 0.67 1.09 18.31
N HIS A 219 0.48 1.95 19.32
CA HIS A 219 -0.08 3.26 19.13
C HIS A 219 0.98 4.23 18.59
N LYS A 220 0.72 4.85 17.44
CA LYS A 220 1.51 5.99 16.95
C LYS A 220 0.85 7.30 17.39
N PRO A 221 1.50 8.14 18.16
CA PRO A 221 0.95 9.45 18.47
C PRO A 221 0.92 10.38 17.24
N ALA A 222 0.04 11.37 17.25
CA ALA A 222 0.06 12.45 16.28
C ALA A 222 1.39 13.21 16.35
N GLY A 223 1.87 13.71 15.21
CA GLY A 223 3.14 14.44 15.13
C GLY A 223 4.38 13.57 14.99
N MET A 224 4.32 12.27 15.23
CA MET A 224 5.42 11.33 15.02
C MET A 224 5.44 10.81 13.57
N LEU A 225 6.62 10.73 12.97
CA LEU A 225 6.82 10.06 11.68
C LEU A 225 6.75 8.54 11.85
N THR A 226 6.17 7.82 10.88
CA THR A 226 6.18 6.34 10.92
C THR A 226 7.59 5.78 10.72
N HIS A 227 8.38 6.37 9.83
CA HIS A 227 9.78 6.02 9.58
C HIS A 227 10.58 7.24 9.16
N SER A 228 11.89 7.19 9.35
CA SER A 228 12.80 8.26 8.98
C SER A 228 12.85 8.43 7.45
N SER A 229 12.81 9.68 6.98
CA SER A 229 12.98 10.03 5.55
C SER A 229 14.11 11.05 5.41
N GLU A 230 14.70 11.16 4.21
CA GLU A 230 15.66 12.21 3.91
C GLU A 230 15.04 13.59 4.17
N GLY A 231 15.70 14.43 4.96
CA GLY A 231 15.19 15.74 5.36
C GLY A 231 14.22 15.72 6.58
N ALA A 232 13.87 14.54 7.11
CA ALA A 232 13.21 14.48 8.40
C ALA A 232 14.14 15.03 9.49
N GLY A 233 13.59 15.84 10.41
CA GLY A 233 14.33 16.44 11.50
C GLY A 233 15.04 15.40 12.40
N LYS A 234 15.66 15.87 13.46
CA LYS A 234 16.42 15.02 14.41
C LYS A 234 15.54 14.16 15.32
N SER A 235 14.21 14.33 15.29
CA SER A 235 13.29 13.58 16.16
C SER A 235 13.15 12.13 15.72
N PRO A 236 13.14 11.18 16.68
CA PRO A 236 12.95 9.77 16.38
C PRO A 236 11.61 9.50 15.66
N SER A 237 11.63 8.58 14.72
CA SER A 237 10.41 8.02 14.12
C SER A 237 9.89 6.84 14.94
N LEU A 238 8.65 6.40 14.66
CA LEU A 238 8.09 5.19 15.27
C LEU A 238 9.01 3.98 15.06
N SER A 239 9.58 3.83 13.85
CA SER A 239 10.51 2.72 13.56
C SER A 239 11.78 2.78 14.41
N ASP A 240 12.28 3.99 14.71
CA ASP A 240 13.48 4.16 15.57
C ASP A 240 13.16 3.76 17.02
N VAL A 241 12.02 4.24 17.56
CA VAL A 241 11.57 3.92 18.93
C VAL A 241 11.23 2.43 19.06
N ALA A 242 10.51 1.88 18.08
CA ALA A 242 10.17 0.46 18.07
C ALA A 242 11.41 -0.45 18.04
N LEU A 243 12.44 -0.08 17.28
CA LEU A 243 13.70 -0.81 17.26
C LEU A 243 14.41 -0.77 18.63
N ALA A 244 14.38 0.37 19.31
CA ALA A 244 14.95 0.49 20.66
C ALA A 244 14.14 -0.34 21.68
N GLN A 245 12.81 -0.38 21.54
CA GLN A 245 11.91 -1.05 22.47
C GLN A 245 11.90 -2.58 22.30
N PHE A 246 11.85 -3.07 21.06
CA PHE A 246 11.72 -4.52 20.77
C PHE A 246 13.06 -5.19 20.48
N GLY A 247 14.15 -4.45 20.32
CA GLY A 247 15.49 -4.96 20.02
C GLY A 247 15.67 -5.38 18.56
N GLU A 248 14.78 -6.23 18.04
CA GLU A 248 14.83 -6.71 16.66
C GLU A 248 13.53 -6.40 15.92
N LEU A 249 13.66 -6.01 14.66
CA LEU A 249 12.56 -5.80 13.72
C LEU A 249 13.02 -6.24 12.32
N SER A 250 12.08 -6.73 11.52
CA SER A 250 12.34 -7.09 10.13
C SER A 250 12.99 -5.94 9.36
N ASP A 251 14.04 -6.24 8.60
CA ASP A 251 14.70 -5.30 7.71
C ASP A 251 14.44 -5.56 6.21
N LEU A 252 13.49 -6.43 5.90
CA LEU A 252 13.09 -6.79 4.54
C LEU A 252 12.71 -5.56 3.67
N ASN A 253 12.16 -4.52 4.28
CA ASN A 253 11.83 -3.25 3.62
C ASN A 253 12.95 -2.18 3.75
N GLY A 254 14.15 -2.62 4.12
CA GLY A 254 15.33 -1.78 4.31
C GLY A 254 15.48 -1.23 5.73
N SER A 255 16.71 -0.86 6.07
CA SER A 255 17.09 -0.40 7.42
C SER A 255 16.37 0.84 7.92
N ASP A 256 15.81 1.64 7.02
CA ASP A 256 15.08 2.87 7.35
C ASP A 256 13.63 2.63 7.75
N LYS A 257 13.09 1.46 7.40
CA LYS A 257 11.68 1.09 7.57
C LYS A 257 11.54 -0.22 8.33
N ARG A 258 12.48 -0.50 9.23
CA ARG A 258 12.50 -1.76 9.99
C ARG A 258 11.15 -2.02 10.64
N GLY A 259 10.63 -3.21 10.42
CA GLY A 259 9.33 -3.67 10.91
C GLY A 259 8.11 -3.02 10.26
N ILE A 260 8.27 -1.95 9.47
CA ILE A 260 7.15 -1.18 8.92
C ILE A 260 6.57 -1.87 7.69
N VAL A 261 5.36 -2.38 7.80
CA VAL A 261 4.57 -2.98 6.71
C VAL A 261 3.50 -2.02 6.17
N SER A 262 3.10 -1.04 6.96
CA SER A 262 2.17 0.03 6.58
C SER A 262 2.51 1.33 7.30
N ARG A 263 2.00 2.45 6.80
CA ARG A 263 2.34 3.76 7.34
C ARG A 263 1.10 4.60 7.63
N LEU A 264 1.23 5.50 8.61
CA LEU A 264 0.33 6.60 8.86
C LEU A 264 1.04 7.93 8.54
N ASP A 265 0.28 8.94 8.17
CA ASP A 265 0.80 10.29 7.99
C ASP A 265 1.29 10.86 9.33
N LYS A 266 2.20 11.83 9.29
CA LYS A 266 2.77 12.42 10.50
C LYS A 266 1.71 12.91 11.48
N PRO A 267 0.67 13.67 11.08
CA PRO A 267 -0.36 14.14 12.01
C PRO A 267 -1.39 13.06 12.41
N THR A 268 -1.48 11.95 11.67
CA THR A 268 -2.44 10.87 11.97
C THR A 268 -1.95 10.04 13.15
N SER A 269 -2.81 9.80 14.12
CA SER A 269 -2.58 8.89 15.25
C SER A 269 -3.22 7.52 15.04
N GLY A 270 -2.90 6.54 15.89
CA GLY A 270 -3.58 5.25 15.96
C GLY A 270 -2.71 4.04 15.70
N VAL A 271 -3.35 2.93 15.33
CA VAL A 271 -2.73 1.60 15.23
C VAL A 271 -1.75 1.51 14.06
N VAL A 272 -0.53 1.08 14.35
CA VAL A 272 0.49 0.67 13.37
C VAL A 272 0.93 -0.75 13.69
N ILE A 273 0.96 -1.62 12.66
CA ILE A 273 1.45 -2.99 12.78
C ILE A 273 2.93 -3.02 12.42
N LEU A 274 3.70 -3.75 13.20
CA LEU A 274 5.13 -3.97 13.04
C LEU A 274 5.42 -5.47 12.90
N ALA A 275 6.31 -5.82 11.99
CA ALA A 275 6.86 -7.17 11.87
C ALA A 275 8.17 -7.27 12.65
N LYS A 276 8.28 -8.22 13.59
CA LYS A 276 9.51 -8.44 14.36
C LYS A 276 10.56 -9.24 13.58
N ASN A 277 10.13 -10.04 12.61
CA ASN A 277 11.03 -10.84 11.76
C ASN A 277 10.58 -10.80 10.29
N ASN A 278 11.44 -11.32 9.40
CA ASN A 278 11.20 -11.27 7.95
C ASN A 278 10.05 -12.19 7.50
N LYS A 279 9.79 -13.29 8.19
CA LYS A 279 8.66 -14.19 7.89
C LYS A 279 7.33 -13.47 8.13
N ALA A 280 7.16 -12.89 9.32
CA ALA A 280 5.97 -12.11 9.65
C ALA A 280 5.80 -10.89 8.74
N HIS A 281 6.91 -10.24 8.34
CA HIS A 281 6.88 -9.15 7.37
C HIS A 281 6.29 -9.61 6.03
N ALA A 282 6.77 -10.72 5.49
CA ALA A 282 6.30 -11.26 4.23
C ALA A 282 4.81 -11.63 4.29
N GLU A 283 4.35 -12.26 5.37
CA GLU A 283 2.94 -12.59 5.58
C GLU A 283 2.06 -11.33 5.65
N LEU A 284 2.47 -10.33 6.42
CA LEU A 284 1.72 -9.08 6.56
C LEU A 284 1.67 -8.29 5.25
N VAL A 285 2.80 -8.17 4.54
CA VAL A 285 2.84 -7.51 3.21
C VAL A 285 1.91 -8.21 2.23
N THR A 286 1.88 -9.56 2.23
CA THR A 286 0.95 -10.34 1.42
C THR A 286 -0.50 -10.03 1.76
N GLN A 287 -0.86 -9.98 3.05
CA GLN A 287 -2.21 -9.63 3.49
C GLN A 287 -2.59 -8.20 3.08
N PHE A 288 -1.68 -7.23 3.18
CA PHE A 288 -1.91 -5.87 2.69
C PHE A 288 -2.12 -5.84 1.18
N TYR A 289 -1.31 -6.57 0.43
CA TYR A 289 -1.41 -6.66 -1.01
C TYR A 289 -2.76 -7.28 -1.43
N GLN A 290 -3.17 -8.36 -0.79
CA GLN A 290 -4.43 -9.09 -1.04
C GLN A 290 -5.67 -8.43 -0.42
N ARG A 291 -5.57 -7.23 0.16
CA ARG A 291 -6.67 -6.53 0.85
C ARG A 291 -7.29 -7.31 2.01
N ALA A 292 -6.56 -8.26 2.57
CA ALA A 292 -7.01 -9.04 3.73
C ALA A 292 -6.94 -8.24 5.05
N VAL A 293 -6.06 -7.23 5.13
CA VAL A 293 -6.02 -6.29 6.27
C VAL A 293 -7.12 -5.26 6.10
N THR A 294 -7.95 -5.11 7.14
CA THR A 294 -8.97 -4.05 7.18
C THR A 294 -8.58 -2.99 8.20
N LYS A 295 -8.90 -1.74 7.90
CA LYS A 295 -8.62 -0.59 8.77
C LYS A 295 -9.85 0.29 8.89
N THR A 296 -10.11 0.77 10.10
CA THR A 296 -11.17 1.75 10.37
C THR A 296 -10.53 3.01 10.93
N TYR A 297 -10.87 4.14 10.31
CA TYR A 297 -10.42 5.45 10.74
C TYR A 297 -11.59 6.30 11.23
N TRP A 298 -11.30 7.15 12.18
CA TRP A 298 -12.18 8.22 12.64
C TRP A 298 -11.64 9.56 12.14
N ALA A 299 -12.47 10.34 11.49
CA ALA A 299 -12.12 11.63 10.93
C ALA A 299 -13.15 12.69 11.34
N LEU A 300 -12.68 13.83 11.84
CA LEU A 300 -13.52 15.02 11.96
C LEU A 300 -13.41 15.81 10.67
N VAL A 301 -14.55 16.09 10.04
CA VAL A 301 -14.62 16.78 8.74
C VAL A 301 -15.44 18.07 8.86
N ASP A 302 -15.10 19.03 8.00
CA ASP A 302 -15.86 20.28 7.85
C ASP A 302 -16.98 20.10 6.81
N GLY A 303 -18.16 20.57 7.12
CA GLY A 303 -19.28 20.61 6.20
C GLY A 303 -20.58 20.10 6.79
N GLU A 304 -21.66 20.38 6.08
CA GLU A 304 -22.98 19.86 6.39
C GLU A 304 -23.18 18.52 5.70
N VAL A 305 -23.12 17.46 6.48
CA VAL A 305 -23.36 16.11 5.98
C VAL A 305 -24.43 15.47 6.84
N PRO A 306 -25.53 14.97 6.27
CA PRO A 306 -26.59 14.32 7.04
C PRO A 306 -26.06 13.12 7.83
N LEU A 307 -26.59 12.91 9.03
CA LEU A 307 -26.33 11.71 9.82
C LEU A 307 -26.70 10.45 9.01
N GLY A 308 -25.82 9.44 9.02
CA GLY A 308 -26.00 8.22 8.24
C GLY A 308 -25.70 8.36 6.75
N ALA A 309 -25.36 9.57 6.26
CA ALA A 309 -24.84 9.73 4.90
C ALA A 309 -23.51 8.97 4.76
N GLY A 310 -23.31 8.38 3.61
CA GLY A 310 -22.10 7.60 3.36
C GLY A 310 -22.09 7.02 1.96
N GLY A 311 -21.11 6.19 1.69
CA GLY A 311 -20.97 5.53 0.40
C GLY A 311 -19.53 5.12 0.12
N THR A 312 -19.25 4.86 -1.13
CA THR A 312 -17.93 4.48 -1.63
C THR A 312 -17.37 5.58 -2.53
N ILE A 313 -16.14 6.00 -2.27
CA ILE A 313 -15.38 6.94 -3.12
C ILE A 313 -14.37 6.13 -3.92
N ILE A 314 -14.41 6.27 -5.26
CA ILE A 314 -13.56 5.51 -6.21
C ILE A 314 -12.71 6.50 -7.03
N GLU A 315 -12.25 7.59 -6.43
CA GLU A 315 -11.41 8.55 -7.12
C GLU A 315 -9.94 8.17 -7.05
N PRO A 316 -9.20 8.23 -8.18
CA PRO A 316 -7.77 7.98 -8.17
C PRO A 316 -7.01 8.98 -7.30
N VAL A 317 -6.00 8.50 -6.58
CA VAL A 317 -5.08 9.33 -5.80
C VAL A 317 -3.70 9.26 -6.45
N ASP A 318 -3.14 10.41 -6.81
CA ASP A 318 -1.88 10.52 -7.57
C ASP A 318 -1.89 9.64 -8.84
N GLY A 319 -3.02 9.62 -9.59
CA GLY A 319 -3.19 8.84 -10.80
C GLY A 319 -3.30 7.33 -10.60
N ARG A 320 -3.40 6.85 -9.37
CA ARG A 320 -3.51 5.43 -9.03
C ARG A 320 -4.90 5.10 -8.50
N PRO A 321 -5.52 3.98 -8.91
CA PRO A 321 -6.80 3.55 -8.38
C PRO A 321 -6.83 3.58 -6.86
N ALA A 322 -7.88 4.15 -6.30
CA ALA A 322 -8.09 4.24 -4.86
C ALA A 322 -9.57 4.12 -4.53
N LYS A 323 -9.87 3.44 -3.41
CA LYS A 323 -11.24 3.19 -2.95
C LYS A 323 -11.32 3.34 -1.44
N SER A 324 -12.33 4.06 -0.95
CA SER A 324 -12.64 4.20 0.48
C SER A 324 -14.14 4.16 0.69
N ASP A 325 -14.58 3.37 1.66
CA ASP A 325 -15.95 3.46 2.17
C ASP A 325 -15.98 4.46 3.32
N TRP A 326 -17.07 5.19 3.47
CA TRP A 326 -17.23 6.18 4.53
C TRP A 326 -18.68 6.28 4.98
N GLU A 327 -18.89 6.71 6.23
CA GLU A 327 -20.20 6.89 6.83
C GLU A 327 -20.13 7.99 7.90
N VAL A 328 -21.11 8.89 7.91
CA VAL A 328 -21.29 9.90 8.96
C VAL A 328 -21.90 9.25 10.19
N VAL A 329 -21.15 9.28 11.29
CA VAL A 329 -21.56 8.66 12.57
C VAL A 329 -22.22 9.70 13.47
N GLU A 330 -21.81 10.97 13.34
CA GLU A 330 -22.26 12.05 14.19
C GLU A 330 -22.13 13.40 13.51
N THR A 331 -23.02 14.34 13.85
CA THR A 331 -23.03 15.70 13.29
C THR A 331 -23.07 16.75 14.41
N PHE A 332 -22.34 17.84 14.19
CA PHE A 332 -22.24 18.96 15.10
C PHE A 332 -22.63 20.23 14.35
N VAL A 333 -23.67 20.91 14.78
CA VAL A 333 -24.22 22.08 14.10
C VAL A 333 -24.29 23.25 15.07
N GLY A 334 -23.72 24.37 14.68
CA GLY A 334 -23.87 25.66 15.32
C GLY A 334 -24.36 26.70 14.32
N ASP A 335 -24.55 27.95 14.75
CA ASP A 335 -25.16 29.01 13.92
C ASP A 335 -24.43 29.22 12.58
N ARG A 336 -23.10 29.13 12.58
CA ARG A 336 -22.26 29.44 11.40
C ARG A 336 -21.20 28.39 11.11
N TRP A 337 -21.24 27.23 11.78
CA TRP A 337 -20.29 26.15 11.59
C TRP A 337 -21.00 24.78 11.61
N LYS A 338 -20.46 23.83 10.86
CA LYS A 338 -20.96 22.47 10.77
C LYS A 338 -19.77 21.53 10.66
N TYR A 339 -19.78 20.49 11.47
CA TYR A 339 -18.78 19.43 11.48
C TYR A 339 -19.47 18.07 11.51
N ALA A 340 -18.76 17.04 11.08
CA ALA A 340 -19.23 15.66 11.23
C ALA A 340 -18.08 14.74 11.64
N LEU A 341 -18.38 13.78 12.51
CA LEU A 341 -17.52 12.64 12.78
C LEU A 341 -17.84 11.55 11.76
N VAL A 342 -16.82 11.15 11.02
CA VAL A 342 -16.94 10.19 9.92
C VAL A 342 -16.11 8.96 10.22
N ARG A 343 -16.70 7.79 10.04
CA ARG A 343 -15.99 6.51 9.97
C ARG A 343 -15.55 6.25 8.54
N VAL A 344 -14.27 5.98 8.33
CA VAL A 344 -13.70 5.73 7.00
C VAL A 344 -12.97 4.40 6.97
N ASN A 345 -13.30 3.54 6.00
CA ASN A 345 -12.66 2.26 5.76
C ASN A 345 -11.95 2.28 4.39
N PRO A 346 -10.65 2.62 4.33
CA PRO A 346 -9.92 2.63 3.07
C PRO A 346 -9.68 1.19 2.57
N ARG A 347 -10.16 0.88 1.37
CA ARG A 347 -9.92 -0.41 0.71
C ARG A 347 -8.53 -0.46 0.05
N THR A 348 -7.94 0.69 -0.23
CA THR A 348 -6.59 0.87 -0.75
C THR A 348 -5.76 1.73 0.20
N GLY A 349 -4.43 1.76 0.04
CA GLY A 349 -3.51 2.48 0.94
C GLY A 349 -2.66 3.53 0.21
N ARG A 350 -3.27 4.44 -0.57
CA ARG A 350 -2.52 5.50 -1.26
C ARG A 350 -2.10 6.61 -0.29
N LYS A 351 -1.03 7.31 -0.62
CA LYS A 351 -0.56 8.44 0.19
C LYS A 351 -1.67 9.49 0.33
N HIS A 352 -1.98 9.91 1.55
CA HIS A 352 -3.01 10.91 1.87
C HIS A 352 -4.44 10.54 1.39
N GLN A 353 -4.72 9.27 1.10
CA GLN A 353 -5.96 8.84 0.45
C GLN A 353 -7.23 9.38 1.14
N ILE A 354 -7.38 9.18 2.45
CA ILE A 354 -8.57 9.63 3.19
C ILE A 354 -8.73 11.15 3.08
N ARG A 355 -7.65 11.90 3.15
CA ARG A 355 -7.64 13.37 3.05
C ARG A 355 -8.14 13.83 1.67
N VAL A 356 -7.64 13.21 0.60
CA VAL A 356 -8.05 13.48 -0.79
C VAL A 356 -9.51 13.09 -0.99
N HIS A 357 -9.91 11.89 -0.59
CA HIS A 357 -11.26 11.37 -0.77
C HIS A 357 -12.30 12.20 -0.01
N MET A 358 -12.07 12.53 1.24
CA MET A 358 -13.01 13.36 2.00
C MET A 358 -13.13 14.78 1.42
N ALA A 359 -12.03 15.33 0.92
CA ALA A 359 -12.06 16.63 0.23
C ALA A 359 -12.81 16.57 -1.11
N SER A 360 -12.75 15.45 -1.85
CA SER A 360 -13.43 15.28 -3.15
C SER A 360 -14.96 15.25 -3.01
N VAL A 361 -15.46 14.71 -1.91
CA VAL A 361 -16.91 14.72 -1.59
C VAL A 361 -17.36 16.00 -0.86
N GLY A 362 -16.50 17.02 -0.79
CA GLY A 362 -16.85 18.31 -0.20
C GLY A 362 -16.74 18.37 1.33
N CYS A 363 -16.21 17.34 1.97
CA CYS A 363 -16.08 17.20 3.43
C CYS A 363 -14.60 17.09 3.83
N PRO A 364 -13.73 18.11 3.61
CA PRO A 364 -12.32 18.03 3.95
C PRO A 364 -12.12 17.82 5.46
N LEU A 365 -11.02 17.15 5.84
CA LEU A 365 -10.69 16.99 7.25
C LEU A 365 -10.51 18.34 7.93
N THR A 366 -11.06 18.46 9.13
CA THR A 366 -10.93 19.67 9.94
C THR A 366 -9.46 19.96 10.27
N GLY A 367 -8.99 21.12 9.83
CA GLY A 367 -7.60 21.55 9.96
C GLY A 367 -6.68 21.15 8.80
N ASP A 368 -7.12 20.35 7.83
CA ASP A 368 -6.30 20.02 6.68
C ASP A 368 -6.19 21.20 5.70
N THR A 369 -5.02 21.84 5.68
CA THR A 369 -4.76 23.00 4.81
C THR A 369 -4.34 22.61 3.39
N LEU A 370 -3.93 21.36 3.15
CA LEU A 370 -3.38 20.92 1.87
C LEU A 370 -4.50 20.61 0.85
N TYR A 371 -5.58 19.95 1.28
CA TYR A 371 -6.63 19.44 0.38
C TYR A 371 -7.93 20.25 0.40
N ARG A 372 -7.98 21.34 1.15
CA ARG A 372 -9.09 22.29 1.06
C ARG A 372 -9.07 23.05 -0.27
N ARG A 373 -10.20 23.11 -0.98
CA ARG A 373 -10.34 23.83 -2.27
C ARG A 373 -10.88 25.25 -2.06
N GLY A 374 -10.46 26.20 -2.91
CA GLY A 374 -11.02 27.54 -3.01
C GLY A 374 -10.64 28.49 -1.87
N ARG A 375 -11.52 29.46 -1.57
CA ARG A 375 -11.36 30.43 -0.46
C ARG A 375 -11.30 29.79 0.92
N ALA A 376 -11.66 28.51 1.03
CA ALA A 376 -11.63 27.71 2.25
C ALA A 376 -10.23 27.15 2.59
N LYS A 377 -9.14 27.67 2.02
CA LYS A 377 -7.77 27.28 2.44
C LYS A 377 -7.46 27.66 3.89
N THR A 378 -8.19 28.63 4.44
CA THR A 378 -8.16 28.98 5.86
C THR A 378 -9.24 28.23 6.61
N LEU A 379 -9.00 27.90 7.88
CA LEU A 379 -10.07 27.45 8.79
C LEU A 379 -11.26 28.38 8.66
N ASN A 380 -12.47 27.81 8.73
CA ASN A 380 -13.68 28.61 8.72
C ASN A 380 -13.53 29.74 9.77
N VAL A 381 -13.61 30.99 9.33
CA VAL A 381 -13.52 32.16 10.23
C VAL A 381 -14.57 32.14 11.35
N ASN A 382 -15.62 31.34 11.18
CA ASN A 382 -16.65 31.08 12.16
C ASN A 382 -16.44 29.79 12.96
N ALA A 383 -15.24 29.14 12.84
CA ALA A 383 -14.95 27.93 13.61
C ALA A 383 -15.08 28.21 15.12
N PRO A 384 -15.73 27.33 15.89
CA PRO A 384 -15.85 27.51 17.32
C PRO A 384 -14.47 27.53 17.97
N LYS A 385 -14.33 28.31 19.05
CA LYS A 385 -13.05 28.50 19.75
C LYS A 385 -12.38 27.18 20.12
N CYS A 386 -13.15 26.17 20.51
CA CYS A 386 -12.61 24.84 20.85
C CYS A 386 -11.88 24.18 19.67
N VAL A 387 -12.32 24.35 18.42
CA VAL A 387 -11.62 23.85 17.23
C VAL A 387 -10.34 24.62 16.99
N LEU A 388 -10.40 25.96 17.08
CA LEU A 388 -9.24 26.83 16.89
C LEU A 388 -8.15 26.54 17.93
N ASP A 389 -8.54 26.41 19.19
CA ASP A 389 -7.62 26.12 20.31
C ASP A 389 -6.97 24.72 20.14
N SER A 390 -7.75 23.71 19.72
CA SER A 390 -7.23 22.35 19.50
C SER A 390 -6.25 22.26 18.33
N LEU A 391 -6.43 23.07 17.29
CA LEU A 391 -5.51 23.14 16.15
C LEU A 391 -4.29 24.03 16.43
N SER A 392 -4.45 25.10 17.25
CA SER A 392 -3.37 26.03 17.60
C SER A 392 -2.52 25.54 18.76
N GLY A 393 -3.01 24.64 19.55
CA GLY A 393 -2.36 24.11 20.76
C GLY A 393 -1.06 23.34 20.57
N GLY A 394 -0.57 23.24 19.36
CA GLY A 394 0.76 22.94 18.82
C GLY A 394 1.69 21.91 19.50
N LYS A 395 1.43 21.50 20.74
CA LYS A 395 2.28 20.54 21.47
C LYS A 395 2.14 19.10 20.96
N THR A 396 0.98 18.71 20.40
CA THR A 396 0.68 17.35 19.94
C THR A 396 1.05 17.11 18.48
N GLY A 397 1.45 18.14 17.71
CA GLY A 397 1.74 18.02 16.28
C GLY A 397 0.52 17.67 15.42
N THR A 398 -0.70 17.79 15.97
CA THR A 398 -1.96 17.59 15.26
C THR A 398 -2.26 18.81 14.40
N THR A 399 -2.41 18.59 13.08
CA THR A 399 -2.83 19.63 12.14
C THR A 399 -4.19 19.35 11.53
N PHE A 400 -4.72 18.14 11.72
CA PHE A 400 -6.05 17.70 11.36
C PHE A 400 -6.43 16.48 12.22
N PHE A 401 -7.71 16.19 12.33
CA PHE A 401 -8.23 15.10 13.16
C PHE A 401 -8.49 13.85 12.33
N LEU A 402 -7.55 12.93 12.35
CA LEU A 402 -7.62 11.61 11.74
C LEU A 402 -6.94 10.57 12.64
N HIS A 403 -7.66 9.52 12.98
CA HIS A 403 -7.21 8.48 13.88
C HIS A 403 -7.48 7.08 13.32
N ALA A 404 -6.45 6.24 13.21
CA ALA A 404 -6.57 4.83 12.87
C ALA A 404 -7.02 4.04 14.11
N GLY A 405 -8.33 3.95 14.33
CA GLY A 405 -8.92 3.40 15.55
C GLY A 405 -8.96 1.88 15.58
N GLU A 406 -9.01 1.21 14.43
CA GLU A 406 -9.07 -0.24 14.37
C GLU A 406 -8.26 -0.79 13.21
N THR A 407 -7.61 -1.92 13.43
CA THR A 407 -6.98 -2.71 12.38
C THR A 407 -7.22 -4.19 12.63
N MET A 408 -7.65 -4.94 11.59
CA MET A 408 -7.80 -6.39 11.64
C MET A 408 -6.86 -7.03 10.62
N PHE A 409 -6.16 -8.10 11.04
CA PHE A 409 -5.19 -8.85 10.24
C PHE A 409 -5.07 -10.28 10.78
N ASP A 410 -4.37 -11.16 10.07
CA ASP A 410 -4.20 -12.53 10.50
C ASP A 410 -2.78 -12.76 11.03
N VAL A 411 -2.66 -13.48 12.14
CA VAL A 411 -1.39 -13.93 12.73
C VAL A 411 -1.51 -15.43 13.04
N ALA A 412 -0.58 -16.23 12.52
CA ALA A 412 -0.59 -17.68 12.68
C ALA A 412 -1.96 -18.32 12.37
N GLY A 413 -2.63 -17.85 11.30
CA GLY A 413 -3.94 -18.36 10.85
C GLY A 413 -5.14 -17.91 11.70
N LYS A 414 -4.94 -17.03 12.68
CA LYS A 414 -6.02 -16.48 13.51
C LYS A 414 -6.26 -15.01 13.19
N ARG A 415 -7.54 -14.64 13.03
CA ARG A 415 -7.94 -13.25 12.85
C ARG A 415 -7.77 -12.47 14.15
N VAL A 416 -6.95 -11.42 14.11
CA VAL A 416 -6.66 -10.50 15.21
C VAL A 416 -7.34 -9.17 14.95
N ARG A 417 -7.99 -8.62 15.96
CA ARG A 417 -8.61 -7.29 15.94
C ARG A 417 -7.93 -6.44 17.00
N VAL A 418 -7.31 -5.34 16.56
CA VAL A 418 -6.65 -4.38 17.45
C VAL A 418 -7.42 -3.07 17.39
N ASN A 419 -7.87 -2.61 18.57
CA ASN A 419 -8.60 -1.35 18.72
C ASN A 419 -7.75 -0.36 19.53
N GLU A 420 -7.80 0.89 19.14
CA GLU A 420 -7.27 2.02 19.88
C GLU A 420 -8.34 3.10 19.98
N PRO A 421 -8.74 3.51 21.19
CA PRO A 421 -9.73 4.58 21.36
C PRO A 421 -9.20 5.90 20.83
N LEU A 422 -10.10 6.85 20.59
CA LEU A 422 -9.72 8.21 20.21
C LEU A 422 -8.76 8.81 21.23
N PRO A 423 -7.73 9.54 20.78
CA PRO A 423 -6.88 10.29 21.69
C PRO A 423 -7.70 11.29 22.53
N VAL A 424 -7.27 11.55 23.76
CA VAL A 424 -7.97 12.44 24.69
C VAL A 424 -8.26 13.80 24.06
N GLU A 425 -7.32 14.37 23.33
CA GLU A 425 -7.48 15.67 22.67
C GLU A 425 -8.56 15.65 21.59
N PHE A 426 -8.76 14.47 20.94
CA PHE A 426 -9.80 14.31 19.94
C PHE A 426 -11.17 14.13 20.62
N SER A 427 -11.29 13.27 21.63
CA SER A 427 -12.53 13.09 22.39
C SER A 427 -12.97 14.35 23.09
N ASP A 428 -12.07 15.06 23.76
CA ASP A 428 -12.36 16.36 24.40
C ASP A 428 -12.89 17.40 23.41
N LEU A 429 -12.38 17.39 22.15
CA LEU A 429 -12.91 18.26 21.11
C LEU A 429 -14.34 17.88 20.73
N LEU A 430 -14.64 16.59 20.58
CA LEU A 430 -16.02 16.14 20.28
C LEU A 430 -16.99 16.53 21.38
N ASP A 431 -16.61 16.36 22.67
CA ASP A 431 -17.44 16.77 23.81
C ASP A 431 -17.72 18.27 23.81
N LYS A 432 -16.72 19.09 23.49
CA LYS A 432 -16.88 20.55 23.36
C LYS A 432 -17.76 20.94 22.18
N LEU A 433 -17.69 20.22 21.07
CA LEU A 433 -18.58 20.41 19.91
C LEU A 433 -20.03 20.06 20.25
N HIS A 434 -20.26 18.99 21.00
CA HIS A 434 -21.60 18.66 21.54
C HIS A 434 -22.18 19.78 22.40
N ALA A 435 -21.39 20.23 23.37
CA ALA A 435 -21.82 21.32 24.26
C ALA A 435 -22.09 22.64 23.51
N ALA A 436 -21.36 22.89 22.41
CA ALA A 436 -21.56 24.09 21.59
C ALA A 436 -22.80 23.95 20.66
N SER A 437 -23.07 22.73 20.14
CA SER A 437 -24.26 22.44 19.30
C SER A 437 -25.55 22.57 20.09
N SER A 438 -25.62 22.07 21.33
CA SER A 438 -26.81 22.14 22.18
C SER A 438 -27.21 23.56 22.55
N LYS A 439 -26.23 24.48 22.69
CA LYS A 439 -26.48 25.90 22.95
C LYS A 439 -27.01 26.69 21.76
N ALA A 440 -26.78 26.22 20.54
CA ALA A 440 -27.27 26.85 19.32
C ALA A 440 -28.73 26.44 19.00
N SER A 441 -29.22 25.35 19.62
CA SER A 441 -30.58 24.84 19.44
C SER A 441 -31.55 25.31 20.50
N SER A 442 -31.07 26.01 21.54
CA SER A 442 -31.85 26.66 22.61
C SER A 442 -31.93 28.17 22.38
#